data_647847f6daf36a15e69abd99ee6453d7
#
_entry.id   647847f6daf36a15e69abd99ee6453d7
#
_cell.length_a   1.000
_cell.length_b   1.000
_cell.length_c   1.000
_cell.angle_alpha   90.00
_cell.angle_beta   90.00
_cell.angle_gamma   90.00
#
_symmetry.space_group_name_H-M   'P 1'
#
loop_
_entity.id
_entity.type
_entity.pdbx_description
1 polymer ?
#
loop_
_entity_poly.entity_id
_entity_poly.type
_entity_poly.pdbx_seq_one_letter_code
_entity_poly.pdbx_strand_id
1 'polypeptide(L)'
;MKRLIRLILNLIPRPILQRMAGWAVPLLGLIYVGRGRECPVCGTKRRKFLPYGYVTSRENALCPNCLSLERHRLLWLWLQRESDLFEQCPKLLHVAPEICLMRHLRKAYKGHEADYVTADLESPLADLHFDIQQIPLADESFDVIFCNHIMEHVEDDLCAMRELYRVMRRAGWGVVLSPVELEREHTFEDDSITDEAERTRIFGQYDHRRVYGRDYADRLRSVGFEVEDVDYAATFTDADRQRFALPADHLYIVRKR
;
A
#
# COMPACT_ATOMS: atom_id res chain seq x y z
N MET A 1 20.64 -22.04 3.49
CA MET A 1 19.25 -21.80 3.95
C MET A 1 18.52 -20.73 3.10
N LYS A 2 19.01 -19.50 2.97
CA LYS A 2 18.34 -18.42 2.17
C LYS A 2 18.13 -18.78 0.69
N ARG A 3 19.09 -19.46 0.01
CA ARG A 3 18.94 -19.88 -1.40
C ARG A 3 17.87 -20.95 -1.59
N LEU A 4 17.76 -21.91 -0.68
CA LEU A 4 16.75 -22.98 -0.73
C LEU A 4 15.35 -22.44 -0.50
N ILE A 5 15.19 -21.50 0.45
CA ILE A 5 13.91 -20.80 0.71
C ILE A 5 13.49 -20.01 -0.53
N ARG A 6 14.41 -19.27 -1.16
CA ARG A 6 14.14 -18.52 -2.38
C ARG A 6 13.71 -19.44 -3.54
N LEU A 7 14.36 -20.61 -3.69
CA LEU A 7 14.00 -21.60 -4.70
C LEU A 7 12.60 -22.17 -4.48
N ILE A 8 12.24 -22.51 -3.23
CA ILE A 8 10.92 -23.01 -2.85
C ILE A 8 9.85 -21.93 -3.07
N LEU A 9 10.13 -20.68 -2.71
CA LEU A 9 9.20 -19.57 -2.89
C LEU A 9 8.94 -19.26 -4.39
N ASN A 10 9.93 -19.46 -5.25
CA ASN A 10 9.75 -19.29 -6.71
C ASN A 10 9.00 -20.44 -7.39
N LEU A 11 8.95 -21.63 -6.76
CA LEU A 11 8.25 -22.82 -7.30
C LEU A 11 6.78 -22.89 -6.88
N ILE A 12 6.37 -22.13 -5.86
CA ILE A 12 5.00 -22.16 -5.36
C ILE A 12 4.24 -20.95 -5.94
N PRO A 13 3.10 -21.17 -6.64
CA PRO A 13 2.27 -20.09 -7.13
C PRO A 13 1.88 -19.09 -6.03
N ARG A 14 1.94 -17.79 -6.35
CA ARG A 14 1.61 -16.69 -5.41
C ARG A 14 0.31 -16.90 -4.62
N PRO A 15 -0.81 -17.41 -5.23
CA PRO A 15 -2.05 -17.66 -4.48
C PRO A 15 -1.89 -18.70 -3.36
N ILE A 16 -1.08 -19.73 -3.59
CA ILE A 16 -0.81 -20.77 -2.58
C ILE A 16 0.05 -20.21 -1.46
N LEU A 17 1.09 -19.42 -1.81
CA LEU A 17 1.92 -18.72 -0.83
C LEU A 17 1.09 -17.77 0.04
N GLN A 18 0.17 -17.03 -0.55
CA GLN A 18 -0.71 -16.12 0.18
C GLN A 18 -1.64 -16.86 1.17
N ARG A 19 -2.18 -18.03 0.77
CA ARG A 19 -2.98 -18.88 1.65
C ARG A 19 -2.15 -19.50 2.77
N MET A 20 -0.97 -20.02 2.44
CA MET A 20 -0.04 -20.60 3.42
C MET A 20 0.48 -19.57 4.42
N ALA A 21 0.79 -18.36 3.97
CA ALA A 21 1.19 -17.26 4.84
C ALA A 21 0.13 -16.95 5.91
N GLY A 22 -1.15 -17.05 5.57
CA GLY A 22 -2.25 -16.89 6.52
C GLY A 22 -2.23 -17.85 7.70
N TRP A 23 -1.65 -19.05 7.54
CA TRP A 23 -1.56 -20.09 8.59
C TRP A 23 -0.21 -20.10 9.30
N ALA A 24 0.89 -19.93 8.54
CA ALA A 24 2.24 -20.03 9.08
C ALA A 24 2.67 -18.78 9.87
N VAL A 25 2.17 -17.61 9.49
CA VAL A 25 2.55 -16.33 10.10
C VAL A 25 2.13 -16.18 11.55
N PRO A 26 0.93 -16.58 11.99
CA PRO A 26 0.59 -16.58 13.41
C PRO A 26 1.53 -17.41 14.28
N LEU A 27 2.06 -18.54 13.75
CA LEU A 27 3.05 -19.38 14.46
C LEU A 27 4.39 -18.65 14.61
N LEU A 28 4.86 -17.93 13.58
CA LEU A 28 6.03 -17.05 13.70
C LEU A 28 5.81 -15.95 14.76
N GLY A 29 4.59 -15.44 14.86
CA GLY A 29 4.20 -14.46 15.87
C GLY A 29 4.47 -14.93 17.30
N LEU A 30 4.38 -16.24 17.59
CA LEU A 30 4.65 -16.79 18.92
C LEU A 30 6.12 -16.68 19.32
N ILE A 31 7.06 -16.80 18.38
CA ILE A 31 8.50 -16.65 18.61
C ILE A 31 8.88 -15.20 18.95
N TYR A 32 8.08 -14.23 18.51
CA TYR A 32 8.32 -12.80 18.67
C TYR A 32 7.49 -12.15 19.79
N VAL A 33 6.90 -12.94 20.69
CA VAL A 33 6.14 -12.41 21.85
C VAL A 33 7.01 -11.47 22.68
N GLY A 34 6.44 -10.33 23.08
CA GLY A 34 7.11 -9.29 23.87
C GLY A 34 6.45 -7.93 23.69
N ARG A 35 7.04 -6.89 24.30
CA ARG A 35 6.47 -5.53 24.38
C ARG A 35 7.33 -4.45 23.72
N GLY A 36 8.30 -4.83 22.90
CA GLY A 36 9.23 -3.88 22.27
C GLY A 36 8.62 -3.08 21.12
N ARG A 37 7.62 -3.65 20.43
CA ARG A 37 6.90 -3.00 19.32
C ARG A 37 5.41 -3.33 19.42
N GLU A 38 4.57 -2.44 18.91
CA GLU A 38 3.12 -2.62 18.85
C GLU A 38 2.63 -2.35 17.41
N CYS A 39 1.85 -3.27 16.87
CA CYS A 39 1.27 -3.09 15.55
C CYS A 39 -0.12 -2.46 15.67
N PRO A 40 -0.35 -1.22 15.22
CA PRO A 40 -1.66 -0.59 15.31
C PRO A 40 -2.71 -1.26 14.41
N VAL A 41 -2.29 -1.95 13.33
CA VAL A 41 -3.22 -2.65 12.43
C VAL A 41 -3.87 -3.84 13.12
N CYS A 42 -3.10 -4.71 13.80
CA CYS A 42 -3.64 -5.93 14.42
C CYS A 42 -3.66 -5.89 15.96
N GLY A 43 -3.25 -4.80 16.59
CA GLY A 43 -3.23 -4.61 18.04
C GLY A 43 -2.20 -5.47 18.79
N THR A 44 -1.35 -6.25 18.10
CA THR A 44 -0.44 -7.18 18.78
C THR A 44 0.87 -6.53 19.20
N LYS A 45 1.34 -6.91 20.39
CA LYS A 45 2.67 -6.52 20.91
C LYS A 45 3.68 -7.61 20.61
N ARG A 46 4.85 -7.22 20.11
CA ARG A 46 5.95 -8.11 19.75
C ARG A 46 7.28 -7.57 20.29
N ARG A 47 8.24 -8.46 20.57
CA ARG A 47 9.59 -8.08 21.00
C ARG A 47 10.28 -7.20 19.95
N LYS A 48 10.14 -7.56 18.67
CA LYS A 48 10.57 -6.82 17.48
C LYS A 48 9.74 -7.24 16.29
N PHE A 49 9.77 -6.46 15.21
CA PHE A 49 9.23 -6.89 13.93
C PHE A 49 10.32 -7.51 13.05
N LEU A 50 9.91 -8.17 11.98
CA LEU A 50 10.81 -8.81 11.03
C LEU A 50 11.46 -7.77 10.12
N PRO A 51 12.69 -8.02 9.63
CA PRO A 51 13.27 -7.20 8.58
C PRO A 51 12.55 -7.44 7.25
N TYR A 52 12.51 -6.42 6.40
CA TYR A 52 11.93 -6.50 5.07
C TYR A 52 12.64 -5.54 4.10
N GLY A 53 12.76 -5.93 2.83
CA GLY A 53 13.30 -5.14 1.73
C GLY A 53 13.97 -6.01 0.67
N TYR A 54 13.91 -5.60 -0.59
CA TYR A 54 14.51 -6.31 -1.72
C TYR A 54 16.01 -5.98 -1.86
N VAL A 55 16.34 -4.71 -1.95
CA VAL A 55 17.72 -4.21 -2.09
C VAL A 55 18.30 -3.90 -0.72
N THR A 56 17.63 -3.06 0.04
CA THR A 56 18.03 -2.68 1.39
C THR A 56 17.05 -3.24 2.40
N SER A 57 17.56 -4.06 3.34
CA SER A 57 16.72 -4.61 4.41
C SER A 57 16.53 -3.58 5.51
N ARG A 58 15.27 -3.24 5.81
CA ARG A 58 14.90 -2.38 6.92
C ARG A 58 14.53 -3.21 8.13
N GLU A 59 15.13 -2.94 9.27
CA GLU A 59 14.82 -3.62 10.54
C GLU A 59 13.45 -3.17 11.08
N ASN A 60 12.73 -4.07 11.74
CA ASN A 60 11.39 -3.84 12.28
C ASN A 60 10.32 -3.43 11.26
N ALA A 61 10.50 -3.77 9.99
CA ALA A 61 9.60 -3.39 8.92
C ALA A 61 8.29 -4.18 8.92
N LEU A 62 8.34 -5.51 9.04
CA LEU A 62 7.21 -6.41 8.82
C LEU A 62 6.66 -6.97 10.13
N CYS A 63 5.39 -6.70 10.41
CA CYS A 63 4.72 -7.28 11.58
C CYS A 63 4.63 -8.82 11.45
N PRO A 64 5.17 -9.60 12.42
CA PRO A 64 5.15 -11.06 12.34
C PRO A 64 3.78 -11.69 12.61
N ASN A 65 2.73 -10.88 12.83
CA ASN A 65 1.38 -11.36 13.07
C ASN A 65 0.44 -11.12 11.88
N CYS A 66 0.38 -9.90 11.35
CA CYS A 66 -0.53 -9.54 10.27
C CYS A 66 0.16 -9.21 8.95
N LEU A 67 1.50 -9.22 8.91
CA LEU A 67 2.34 -8.87 7.77
C LEU A 67 2.18 -7.40 7.31
N SER A 68 1.69 -6.51 8.18
CA SER A 68 1.71 -5.08 7.88
C SER A 68 3.14 -4.56 7.82
N LEU A 69 3.44 -3.77 6.80
CA LEU A 69 4.66 -2.97 6.70
C LEU A 69 4.50 -1.62 7.41
N GLU A 70 5.58 -0.88 7.50
CA GLU A 70 5.65 0.44 8.13
C GLU A 70 4.58 1.38 7.56
N ARG A 71 4.51 1.50 6.23
CA ARG A 71 3.53 2.32 5.50
C ARG A 71 2.08 1.94 5.77
N HIS A 72 1.78 0.63 5.92
CA HIS A 72 0.42 0.18 6.25
C HIS A 72 0.02 0.60 7.66
N ARG A 73 0.98 0.63 8.61
CA ARG A 73 0.74 1.08 9.98
C ARG A 73 0.50 2.59 10.04
N LEU A 74 1.27 3.37 9.26
CA LEU A 74 1.10 4.81 9.15
C LEU A 74 -0.27 5.16 8.57
N LEU A 75 -0.60 4.56 7.42
CA LEU A 75 -1.91 4.72 6.79
C LEU A 75 -3.06 4.32 7.72
N TRP A 76 -2.94 3.17 8.40
CA TRP A 76 -3.97 2.70 9.33
C TRP A 76 -4.23 3.69 10.48
N LEU A 77 -3.18 4.27 11.05
CA LEU A 77 -3.31 5.29 12.09
C LEU A 77 -3.98 6.55 11.58
N TRP A 78 -3.65 6.98 10.35
CA TRP A 78 -4.29 8.11 9.72
C TRP A 78 -5.78 7.84 9.46
N LEU A 79 -6.12 6.70 8.89
CA LEU A 79 -7.51 6.30 8.64
C LEU A 79 -8.36 6.30 9.92
N GLN A 80 -7.78 5.86 11.04
CA GLN A 80 -8.50 5.80 12.31
C GLN A 80 -8.68 7.16 13.00
N ARG A 81 -7.83 8.13 12.71
CA ARG A 81 -7.78 9.39 13.47
C ARG A 81 -8.25 10.60 12.67
N GLU A 82 -8.00 10.58 11.36
CA GLU A 82 -8.15 11.76 10.50
C GLU A 82 -9.23 11.55 9.43
N SER A 83 -9.82 10.35 9.32
CA SER A 83 -10.88 10.08 8.35
C SER A 83 -12.15 9.61 9.02
N ASP A 84 -13.27 9.78 8.34
CA ASP A 84 -14.60 9.28 8.72
C ASP A 84 -14.93 7.89 8.13
N LEU A 85 -13.93 7.22 7.55
CA LEU A 85 -14.08 5.95 6.82
C LEU A 85 -14.86 4.89 7.61
N PHE A 86 -14.54 4.73 8.89
CA PHE A 86 -15.13 3.68 9.74
C PHE A 86 -16.47 4.04 10.32
N GLU A 87 -16.82 5.32 10.34
CA GLU A 87 -18.09 5.83 10.83
C GLU A 87 -19.15 5.86 9.73
N GLN A 88 -18.74 6.29 8.53
CA GLN A 88 -19.63 6.51 7.39
C GLN A 88 -19.77 5.27 6.49
N CYS A 89 -18.76 4.39 6.46
CA CYS A 89 -18.66 3.27 5.53
C CYS A 89 -18.96 3.70 4.07
N PRO A 90 -18.29 4.76 3.55
CA PRO A 90 -18.53 5.24 2.19
C PRO A 90 -18.17 4.18 1.16
N LYS A 91 -18.67 4.29 -0.07
CA LYS A 91 -18.36 3.33 -1.12
C LYS A 91 -16.89 3.42 -1.52
N LEU A 92 -16.12 2.39 -1.15
CA LEU A 92 -14.67 2.31 -1.25
C LEU A 92 -14.23 1.36 -2.36
N LEU A 93 -13.37 1.85 -3.26
CA LEU A 93 -12.57 1.03 -4.17
C LEU A 93 -11.15 0.88 -3.59
N HIS A 94 -10.74 -0.34 -3.31
CA HIS A 94 -9.40 -0.67 -2.82
C HIS A 94 -8.65 -1.45 -3.90
N VAL A 95 -7.75 -0.78 -4.62
CA VAL A 95 -6.95 -1.37 -5.70
C VAL A 95 -5.70 -2.03 -5.11
N ALA A 96 -5.37 -3.24 -5.59
CA ALA A 96 -4.31 -4.12 -5.09
C ALA A 96 -4.31 -4.28 -3.56
N PRO A 97 -5.40 -4.78 -2.98
CA PRO A 97 -5.67 -4.69 -1.55
C PRO A 97 -4.63 -5.45 -0.72
N GLU A 98 -4.00 -4.75 0.21
CA GLU A 98 -3.11 -5.36 1.16
C GLU A 98 -3.88 -6.21 2.17
N ILE A 99 -3.52 -7.47 2.30
CA ILE A 99 -4.23 -8.46 3.14
C ILE A 99 -4.42 -7.96 4.57
N CYS A 100 -3.43 -7.27 5.13
CA CYS A 100 -3.48 -6.76 6.49
C CYS A 100 -4.55 -5.67 6.67
N LEU A 101 -4.76 -4.79 5.70
CA LEU A 101 -5.80 -3.75 5.71
C LEU A 101 -7.15 -4.33 5.30
N MET A 102 -7.17 -5.11 4.20
CA MET A 102 -8.39 -5.72 3.65
C MET A 102 -9.19 -6.49 4.71
N ARG A 103 -8.51 -7.31 5.56
CA ARG A 103 -9.18 -8.06 6.62
C ARG A 103 -9.92 -7.16 7.62
N HIS A 104 -9.34 -6.03 7.97
CA HIS A 104 -9.93 -5.08 8.91
C HIS A 104 -11.04 -4.27 8.25
N LEU A 105 -10.85 -3.86 6.99
CA LEU A 105 -11.85 -3.14 6.22
C LEU A 105 -13.08 -4.02 5.96
N ARG A 106 -12.92 -5.28 5.54
CA ARG A 106 -14.06 -6.22 5.42
C ARG A 106 -14.83 -6.40 6.72
N LYS A 107 -14.13 -6.36 7.85
CA LYS A 107 -14.80 -6.43 9.17
C LYS A 107 -15.53 -5.13 9.51
N ALA A 108 -14.95 -3.97 9.20
CA ALA A 108 -15.56 -2.67 9.43
C ALA A 108 -16.81 -2.47 8.56
N TYR A 109 -16.78 -2.94 7.31
CA TYR A 109 -17.88 -2.88 6.35
C TYR A 109 -18.92 -4.02 6.52
N LYS A 110 -18.93 -4.70 7.67
CA LYS A 110 -19.95 -5.73 7.93
C LYS A 110 -21.35 -5.10 7.97
N GLY A 111 -22.24 -5.55 7.08
CA GLY A 111 -23.55 -4.95 6.83
C GLY A 111 -23.56 -3.91 5.70
N HIS A 112 -22.40 -3.59 5.15
CA HIS A 112 -22.16 -2.69 4.02
C HIS A 112 -21.19 -3.34 3.02
N GLU A 113 -21.25 -4.65 2.87
CA GLU A 113 -20.29 -5.43 2.07
C GLU A 113 -20.24 -4.98 0.60
N ALA A 114 -21.38 -4.53 0.06
CA ALA A 114 -21.49 -4.02 -1.31
C ALA A 114 -20.77 -2.68 -1.53
N ASP A 115 -20.46 -1.96 -0.46
CA ASP A 115 -19.79 -0.66 -0.49
C ASP A 115 -18.25 -0.79 -0.35
N TYR A 116 -17.72 -1.97 -0.04
CA TYR A 116 -16.30 -2.25 -0.05
C TYR A 116 -15.92 -3.17 -1.21
N VAL A 117 -15.38 -2.61 -2.27
CA VAL A 117 -15.00 -3.30 -3.49
C VAL A 117 -13.48 -3.37 -3.60
N THR A 118 -12.95 -4.55 -3.82
CA THR A 118 -11.52 -4.75 -4.05
C THR A 118 -11.23 -5.08 -5.51
N ALA A 119 -10.14 -4.55 -6.05
CA ALA A 119 -9.73 -4.80 -7.43
C ALA A 119 -8.23 -5.05 -7.53
N ASP A 120 -7.83 -5.93 -8.43
CA ASP A 120 -6.41 -6.23 -8.70
C ASP A 120 -6.30 -6.76 -10.13
N LEU A 121 -5.11 -6.70 -10.73
CA LEU A 121 -4.90 -7.26 -12.07
C LEU A 121 -5.07 -8.79 -12.07
N GLU A 122 -4.49 -9.48 -11.07
CA GLU A 122 -4.38 -10.94 -11.08
C GLU A 122 -4.69 -11.61 -9.72
N SER A 123 -4.76 -10.86 -8.62
CA SER A 123 -4.91 -11.45 -7.29
C SER A 123 -6.26 -12.12 -7.10
N PRO A 124 -6.32 -13.43 -6.77
CA PRO A 124 -7.58 -14.14 -6.55
C PRO A 124 -8.31 -13.71 -5.27
N LEU A 125 -7.76 -12.75 -4.53
CA LEU A 125 -8.35 -12.20 -3.31
C LEU A 125 -9.20 -10.96 -3.58
N ALA A 126 -9.07 -10.38 -4.80
CA ALA A 126 -9.85 -9.24 -5.22
C ALA A 126 -11.22 -9.66 -5.77
N ASP A 127 -12.21 -8.79 -5.61
CA ASP A 127 -13.57 -9.01 -6.10
C ASP A 127 -13.66 -8.76 -7.61
N LEU A 128 -12.84 -7.83 -8.13
CA LEU A 128 -12.77 -7.46 -9.54
C LEU A 128 -11.34 -7.61 -10.09
N HIS A 129 -11.24 -7.87 -11.41
CA HIS A 129 -9.96 -7.97 -12.11
C HIS A 129 -9.95 -7.05 -13.33
N PHE A 130 -9.03 -6.08 -13.32
CA PHE A 130 -8.83 -5.14 -14.43
C PHE A 130 -7.46 -4.46 -14.35
N ASP A 131 -7.03 -3.91 -15.48
CA ASP A 131 -5.91 -2.98 -15.53
C ASP A 131 -6.38 -1.60 -15.04
N ILE A 132 -5.63 -1.02 -14.10
CA ILE A 132 -5.92 0.30 -13.54
C ILE A 132 -5.87 1.42 -14.59
N GLN A 133 -5.16 1.20 -15.70
CA GLN A 133 -5.11 2.11 -16.83
C GLN A 133 -6.41 2.11 -17.67
N GLN A 134 -7.28 1.12 -17.44
CA GLN A 134 -8.58 0.99 -18.10
C GLN A 134 -9.61 0.39 -17.14
N ILE A 135 -10.11 1.20 -16.21
CA ILE A 135 -11.07 0.74 -15.20
C ILE A 135 -12.46 0.56 -15.81
N PRO A 136 -13.03 -0.67 -15.87
CA PRO A 136 -14.31 -0.94 -16.52
C PRO A 136 -15.51 -0.61 -15.61
N LEU A 137 -15.42 0.52 -14.90
CA LEU A 137 -16.43 1.00 -13.96
C LEU A 137 -16.92 2.37 -14.41
N ALA A 138 -18.16 2.70 -14.05
CA ALA A 138 -18.76 3.98 -14.40
C ALA A 138 -18.03 5.16 -13.73
N ASP A 139 -18.11 6.33 -14.36
CA ASP A 139 -17.67 7.58 -13.78
C ASP A 139 -18.39 7.83 -12.45
N GLU A 140 -17.69 8.47 -11.53
CA GLU A 140 -18.24 8.93 -10.25
C GLU A 140 -18.97 7.81 -9.46
N SER A 141 -18.37 6.62 -9.40
CA SER A 141 -18.98 5.44 -8.80
C SER A 141 -18.50 5.17 -7.35
N PHE A 142 -17.40 5.79 -6.90
CA PHE A 142 -16.84 5.57 -5.55
C PHE A 142 -16.61 6.87 -4.79
N ASP A 143 -16.94 6.87 -3.52
CA ASP A 143 -16.72 8.00 -2.60
C ASP A 143 -15.26 8.05 -2.13
N VAL A 144 -14.64 6.86 -1.98
CA VAL A 144 -13.25 6.72 -1.50
C VAL A 144 -12.48 5.77 -2.41
N ILE A 145 -11.19 6.07 -2.64
CA ILE A 145 -10.28 5.21 -3.43
C ILE A 145 -8.98 5.01 -2.66
N PHE A 146 -8.56 3.75 -2.53
CA PHE A 146 -7.22 3.38 -2.09
C PHE A 146 -6.45 2.74 -3.23
N CYS A 147 -5.28 3.30 -3.53
CA CYS A 147 -4.35 2.79 -4.53
C CYS A 147 -2.93 2.96 -4.00
N ASN A 148 -2.37 1.90 -3.40
CA ASN A 148 -1.11 1.96 -2.71
C ASN A 148 -0.06 1.11 -3.42
N HIS A 149 1.07 1.73 -3.77
CA HIS A 149 2.22 1.05 -4.38
C HIS A 149 1.88 0.28 -5.67
N ILE A 150 1.22 0.98 -6.59
CA ILE A 150 0.85 0.49 -7.91
C ILE A 150 1.45 1.38 -9.00
N MET A 151 1.46 2.70 -8.80
CA MET A 151 1.84 3.67 -9.82
C MET A 151 3.28 3.48 -10.33
N GLU A 152 4.17 2.95 -9.50
CA GLU A 152 5.55 2.61 -9.87
C GLU A 152 5.66 1.42 -10.83
N HIS A 153 4.61 0.60 -10.96
CA HIS A 153 4.59 -0.61 -11.79
C HIS A 153 3.90 -0.41 -13.14
N VAL A 154 2.94 0.51 -13.24
CA VAL A 154 2.13 0.70 -14.46
C VAL A 154 2.92 1.38 -15.58
N GLU A 155 2.51 1.15 -16.82
CA GLU A 155 3.17 1.72 -18.00
C GLU A 155 2.94 3.23 -18.08
N ASP A 156 1.69 3.67 -18.08
CA ASP A 156 1.29 5.08 -18.04
C ASP A 156 0.60 5.40 -16.72
N ASP A 157 1.34 5.94 -15.76
CA ASP A 157 0.81 6.30 -14.45
C ASP A 157 -0.19 7.47 -14.53
N LEU A 158 0.00 8.40 -15.47
CA LEU A 158 -0.96 9.49 -15.66
C LEU A 158 -2.29 8.97 -16.23
N CYS A 159 -2.27 7.92 -17.07
CA CYS A 159 -3.48 7.24 -17.51
C CYS A 159 -4.20 6.59 -16.32
N ALA A 160 -3.47 5.84 -15.50
CA ALA A 160 -4.01 5.22 -14.28
C ALA A 160 -4.58 6.26 -13.29
N MET A 161 -3.86 7.36 -13.07
CA MET A 161 -4.33 8.45 -12.21
C MET A 161 -5.60 9.12 -12.76
N ARG A 162 -5.71 9.32 -14.10
CA ARG A 162 -6.95 9.84 -14.74
C ARG A 162 -8.13 8.90 -14.55
N GLU A 163 -7.92 7.58 -14.64
CA GLU A 163 -8.97 6.60 -14.41
C GLU A 163 -9.43 6.59 -12.95
N LEU A 164 -8.51 6.68 -11.98
CA LEU A 164 -8.88 6.85 -10.57
C LEU A 164 -9.70 8.14 -10.36
N TYR A 165 -9.25 9.26 -10.95
CA TYR A 165 -9.99 10.53 -10.91
C TYR A 165 -11.39 10.40 -11.52
N ARG A 166 -11.52 9.72 -12.64
CA ARG A 166 -12.79 9.53 -13.34
C ARG A 166 -13.80 8.76 -12.49
N VAL A 167 -13.39 7.65 -11.87
CA VAL A 167 -14.29 6.80 -11.08
C VAL A 167 -14.57 7.33 -9.68
N MET A 168 -13.77 8.28 -9.18
CA MET A 168 -14.04 8.99 -7.93
C MET A 168 -15.21 9.96 -8.10
N ARG A 169 -16.14 9.98 -7.15
CA ARG A 169 -17.24 10.96 -7.08
C ARG A 169 -16.74 12.36 -6.75
N ARG A 170 -17.53 13.37 -7.09
CA ARG A 170 -17.33 14.72 -6.58
C ARG A 170 -17.43 14.72 -5.07
N ALA A 171 -16.62 15.55 -4.42
CA ALA A 171 -16.40 15.57 -2.97
C ALA A 171 -15.82 14.26 -2.39
N GLY A 172 -15.46 13.29 -3.24
CA GLY A 172 -14.77 12.08 -2.84
C GLY A 172 -13.30 12.33 -2.47
N TRP A 173 -12.72 11.40 -1.74
CA TRP A 173 -11.33 11.44 -1.36
C TRP A 173 -10.64 10.08 -1.57
N GLY A 174 -9.33 10.07 -1.45
CA GLY A 174 -8.59 8.82 -1.59
C GLY A 174 -7.17 8.92 -1.06
N VAL A 175 -6.52 7.77 -1.05
CA VAL A 175 -5.09 7.64 -0.73
C VAL A 175 -4.43 7.00 -1.92
N VAL A 176 -3.46 7.69 -2.52
CA VAL A 176 -2.69 7.20 -3.68
C VAL A 176 -1.21 7.27 -3.32
N LEU A 177 -0.66 6.14 -2.88
CA LEU A 177 0.71 6.08 -2.37
C LEU A 177 1.63 5.39 -3.36
N SER A 178 2.85 5.89 -3.43
CA SER A 178 4.01 5.26 -4.09
C SER A 178 5.27 5.55 -3.28
N PRO A 179 6.35 4.76 -3.44
CA PRO A 179 7.64 5.13 -2.87
C PRO A 179 8.15 6.42 -3.51
N VAL A 180 8.35 7.47 -2.71
CA VAL A 180 8.87 8.76 -3.16
C VAL A 180 10.23 9.01 -2.52
N GLU A 181 11.24 9.28 -3.33
CA GLU A 181 12.56 9.74 -2.87
C GLU A 181 12.53 11.26 -2.66
N LEU A 182 12.39 11.70 -1.41
CA LEU A 182 12.23 13.13 -1.09
C LEU A 182 13.48 14.00 -1.41
N GLU A 183 14.66 13.39 -1.55
CA GLU A 183 15.88 14.06 -2.01
C GLU A 183 15.86 14.30 -3.53
N ARG A 184 15.04 13.57 -4.28
CA ARG A 184 14.89 13.70 -5.72
C ARG A 184 13.85 14.76 -6.04
N GLU A 185 14.18 15.72 -6.89
CA GLU A 185 13.26 16.77 -7.33
C GLU A 185 12.22 16.25 -8.33
N HIS A 186 12.69 15.50 -9.33
CA HIS A 186 11.85 15.01 -10.42
C HIS A 186 11.83 13.48 -10.48
N THR A 187 10.69 12.93 -10.86
CA THR A 187 10.52 11.51 -11.17
C THR A 187 11.52 11.09 -12.27
N PHE A 188 12.16 9.97 -12.05
CA PHE A 188 13.02 9.33 -13.05
C PHE A 188 12.32 8.10 -13.60
N GLU A 189 12.17 8.05 -14.92
CA GLU A 189 11.64 6.91 -15.66
C GLU A 189 12.44 6.74 -16.97
N ASP A 190 12.66 5.47 -17.37
CA ASP A 190 13.36 5.14 -18.60
C ASP A 190 12.89 3.79 -19.12
N ASP A 191 12.06 3.80 -20.16
CA ASP A 191 11.46 2.59 -20.76
C ASP A 191 12.49 1.72 -21.50
N SER A 192 13.67 2.25 -21.81
CA SER A 192 14.76 1.48 -22.43
C SER A 192 15.37 0.45 -21.46
N ILE A 193 15.19 0.63 -20.16
CA ILE A 193 15.65 -0.28 -19.11
C ILE A 193 14.67 -1.44 -19.00
N THR A 194 14.95 -2.56 -19.66
CA THR A 194 14.08 -3.74 -19.70
C THR A 194 14.62 -4.92 -18.89
N ASP A 195 15.91 -4.94 -18.58
CA ASP A 195 16.53 -5.99 -17.78
C ASP A 195 16.11 -5.92 -16.31
N GLU A 196 15.63 -7.04 -15.75
CA GLU A 196 15.12 -7.11 -14.38
C GLU A 196 16.18 -6.79 -13.31
N ALA A 197 17.44 -7.19 -13.53
CA ALA A 197 18.51 -6.92 -12.58
C ALA A 197 18.88 -5.43 -12.60
N GLU A 198 18.86 -4.82 -13.79
CA GLU A 198 19.10 -3.40 -13.96
C GLU A 198 17.95 -2.58 -13.39
N ARG A 199 16.68 -2.95 -13.63
CA ARG A 199 15.52 -2.34 -12.96
C ARG A 199 15.64 -2.41 -11.44
N THR A 200 16.00 -3.56 -10.90
CA THR A 200 16.21 -3.72 -9.45
C THR A 200 17.29 -2.76 -8.92
N ARG A 201 18.37 -2.58 -9.67
CA ARG A 201 19.46 -1.69 -9.29
C ARG A 201 19.07 -0.21 -9.34
N ILE A 202 18.30 0.20 -10.35
CA ILE A 202 17.97 1.60 -10.64
C ILE A 202 16.68 2.02 -9.94
N PHE A 203 15.64 1.20 -10.03
CA PHE A 203 14.29 1.52 -9.53
C PHE A 203 13.96 0.84 -8.19
N GLY A 204 14.88 0.01 -7.65
CA GLY A 204 14.69 -0.66 -6.35
C GLY A 204 13.95 -2.00 -6.40
N GLN A 205 13.28 -2.35 -7.52
CA GLN A 205 12.59 -3.62 -7.72
C GLN A 205 12.55 -3.99 -9.22
N TYR A 206 12.50 -5.29 -9.52
CA TYR A 206 12.61 -5.83 -10.88
C TYR A 206 11.46 -5.42 -11.82
N ASP A 207 10.29 -5.09 -11.27
CA ASP A 207 9.07 -4.72 -11.99
C ASP A 207 8.69 -3.23 -11.83
N HIS A 208 9.51 -2.43 -11.15
CA HIS A 208 9.36 -0.98 -11.14
C HIS A 208 9.78 -0.39 -12.48
N ARG A 209 9.07 0.63 -12.93
CA ARG A 209 9.33 1.39 -14.16
C ARG A 209 9.88 2.78 -13.88
N ARG A 210 9.68 3.28 -12.65
CA ARG A 210 10.08 4.63 -12.24
C ARG A 210 10.43 4.72 -10.77
N VAL A 211 11.16 5.78 -10.44
CA VAL A 211 11.37 6.26 -9.08
C VAL A 211 10.79 7.64 -8.99
N TYR A 212 9.78 7.82 -8.15
CA TYR A 212 9.16 9.12 -7.95
C TYR A 212 10.05 10.07 -7.14
N GLY A 213 10.07 11.33 -7.56
CA GLY A 213 10.60 12.46 -6.84
C GLY A 213 9.48 13.25 -6.15
N ARG A 214 9.84 14.43 -5.63
CA ARG A 214 8.89 15.35 -4.97
C ARG A 214 7.77 15.85 -5.88
N ASP A 215 7.95 15.74 -7.20
CA ASP A 215 6.95 16.04 -8.23
C ASP A 215 5.79 15.02 -8.28
N TYR A 216 5.81 13.96 -7.47
CA TYR A 216 4.73 12.97 -7.42
C TYR A 216 3.36 13.62 -7.14
N ALA A 217 3.31 14.55 -6.17
CA ALA A 217 2.09 15.28 -5.88
C ALA A 217 1.62 16.13 -7.08
N ASP A 218 2.55 16.68 -7.87
CA ASP A 218 2.21 17.50 -9.05
C ASP A 218 1.70 16.62 -10.20
N ARG A 219 2.21 15.38 -10.33
CA ARG A 219 1.65 14.39 -11.28
C ARG A 219 0.18 14.09 -10.94
N LEU A 220 -0.16 13.86 -9.68
CA LEU A 220 -1.55 13.68 -9.23
C LEU A 220 -2.40 14.93 -9.48
N ARG A 221 -1.87 16.13 -9.21
CA ARG A 221 -2.56 17.42 -9.49
C ARG A 221 -2.81 17.61 -10.98
N SER A 222 -1.89 17.17 -11.84
CA SER A 222 -1.99 17.36 -13.30
C SER A 222 -3.21 16.67 -13.91
N VAL A 223 -3.77 15.63 -13.26
CA VAL A 223 -4.95 14.92 -13.71
C VAL A 223 -6.25 15.43 -13.07
N GLY A 224 -6.17 16.45 -12.21
CA GLY A 224 -7.33 17.14 -11.63
C GLY A 224 -7.53 16.95 -10.12
N PHE A 225 -6.76 16.11 -9.45
CA PHE A 225 -6.85 15.96 -8.00
C PHE A 225 -6.38 17.22 -7.25
N GLU A 226 -7.03 17.53 -6.16
CA GLU A 226 -6.41 18.27 -5.07
C GLU A 226 -5.59 17.30 -4.25
N VAL A 227 -4.35 17.66 -3.95
CA VAL A 227 -3.40 16.75 -3.25
C VAL A 227 -2.88 17.43 -2.00
N GLU A 228 -3.07 16.75 -0.88
CA GLU A 228 -2.45 17.03 0.39
C GLU A 228 -1.29 16.05 0.60
N ASP A 229 -0.07 16.57 0.66
CA ASP A 229 1.16 15.82 0.95
C ASP A 229 1.44 15.94 2.46
N VAL A 230 1.27 14.85 3.19
CA VAL A 230 1.25 14.83 4.65
C VAL A 230 2.42 14.04 5.22
N ASP A 231 3.37 14.72 5.86
CA ASP A 231 4.32 14.06 6.77
C ASP A 231 3.62 13.66 8.08
N TYR A 232 2.76 12.64 7.98
CA TYR A 232 1.97 12.20 9.14
C TYR A 232 2.83 11.59 10.25
N ALA A 233 3.97 11.01 9.90
CA ALA A 233 4.90 10.44 10.87
C ALA A 233 5.50 11.51 11.80
N ALA A 234 5.66 12.75 11.33
CA ALA A 234 6.15 13.87 12.14
C ALA A 234 5.19 14.28 13.27
N THR A 235 3.89 13.92 13.17
CA THR A 235 2.92 14.22 14.24
C THR A 235 3.08 13.33 15.47
N PHE A 236 3.87 12.26 15.38
CA PHE A 236 4.13 11.33 16.48
C PHE A 236 5.40 11.66 17.22
N THR A 237 5.42 11.38 18.53
CA THR A 237 6.66 11.42 19.32
C THR A 237 7.67 10.37 18.84
N ASP A 238 8.95 10.55 19.09
CA ASP A 238 9.97 9.55 18.77
C ASP A 238 9.68 8.20 19.42
N ALA A 239 9.16 8.22 20.66
CA ALA A 239 8.75 7.02 21.37
C ALA A 239 7.63 6.26 20.65
N ASP A 240 6.61 6.97 20.13
CA ASP A 240 5.51 6.35 19.39
C ASP A 240 5.96 5.89 17.99
N ARG A 241 6.80 6.67 17.30
CA ARG A 241 7.41 6.23 16.02
C ARG A 241 8.18 4.92 16.20
N GLN A 242 8.96 4.82 17.26
CA GLN A 242 9.66 3.58 17.58
C GLN A 242 8.72 2.46 18.00
N ARG A 243 7.72 2.76 18.86
CA ARG A 243 6.73 1.79 19.35
C ARG A 243 5.95 1.15 18.19
N PHE A 244 5.44 1.95 17.27
CA PHE A 244 4.68 1.49 16.12
C PHE A 244 5.56 1.13 14.92
N ALA A 245 6.87 1.37 15.00
CA ALA A 245 7.81 1.23 13.90
C ALA A 245 7.29 1.91 12.62
N LEU A 246 7.04 3.22 12.69
CA LEU A 246 6.54 4.03 11.59
C LEU A 246 7.69 4.42 10.64
N PRO A 247 7.40 4.58 9.34
CA PRO A 247 8.37 5.05 8.35
C PRO A 247 8.51 6.57 8.43
N ALA A 248 9.45 7.10 7.66
CA ALA A 248 9.53 8.54 7.34
C ALA A 248 8.78 8.88 6.03
N ASP A 249 7.88 8.01 5.58
CA ASP A 249 7.14 8.18 4.32
C ASP A 249 6.00 9.20 4.50
N HIS A 250 5.67 9.90 3.42
CA HIS A 250 4.52 10.79 3.34
C HIS A 250 3.25 10.05 2.94
N LEU A 251 2.09 10.59 3.31
CA LEU A 251 0.79 10.18 2.81
C LEU A 251 0.30 11.19 1.77
N TYR A 252 -0.12 10.71 0.61
CA TYR A 252 -0.71 11.53 -0.45
C TYR A 252 -2.21 11.32 -0.44
N ILE A 253 -2.92 12.29 0.13
CA ILE A 253 -4.37 12.31 0.22
C ILE A 253 -4.90 13.11 -0.96
N VAL A 254 -5.76 12.50 -1.76
CA VAL A 254 -6.32 13.10 -2.96
C VAL A 254 -7.80 13.39 -2.76
N ARG A 255 -8.29 14.49 -3.39
CA ARG A 255 -9.71 14.86 -3.38
C ARG A 255 -10.15 15.27 -4.78
N LYS A 256 -11.43 15.01 -5.11
CA LYS A 256 -12.09 15.50 -6.32
C LYS A 256 -13.13 16.55 -5.94
N ARG A 257 -12.99 17.76 -6.49
CA ARG A 257 -14.00 18.83 -6.35
C ARG A 257 -15.25 18.59 -7.17
#